data_0e510ca58ea4fa23c368873fd20428a9
#
_entry.id   0e510ca58ea4fa23c368873fd20428a9
#
_cell.length_a   1.000
_cell.length_b   1.000
_cell.length_c   1.000
_cell.angle_alpha   90.00
_cell.angle_beta   90.00
_cell.angle_gamma   90.00
#
_symmetry.space_group_name_H-M   'P 1'
#
loop_
_entity.id
_entity.type
_entity.pdbx_description
1 polymer ?
#
loop_
_entity_poly.entity_id
_entity_poly.type
_entity_poly.pdbx_seq_one_letter_code
_entity_poly.pdbx_strand_id
1 'polypeptide(L)'
;MPVGLILAGGRSSRMGRDKAMLRVGGERLLERQARVLREAGVSEVVLSLGSAAGAPSGGEDPTPAGGPTDPAAGAAIPPGLPIVRDAAPDAGPLAGIVAGLEWAAPRPLLVLAVDMPRVEPEFLRRLLREARDPGARDPAAPDIIPGVAPRVRGSDGVERWEPLCAVYPPEALPEARRRLALDDPGERSPTALLDALHAAGLIRACPVTAAEAASLQSWNTPSDLPESDG
;
A
#
# COMPACT_ATOMS: atom_id res chain seq x y z
N MET A 1 13.95 6.26 8.52
CA MET A 1 12.98 6.84 7.57
C MET A 1 12.15 5.69 6.99
N PRO A 2 10.82 5.81 6.84
CA PRO A 2 9.98 4.77 6.25
C PRO A 2 10.25 4.60 4.76
N VAL A 3 9.91 3.42 4.23
CA VAL A 3 9.81 3.16 2.79
C VAL A 3 8.35 3.35 2.38
N GLY A 4 8.08 3.95 1.23
CA GLY A 4 6.76 4.03 0.63
C GLY A 4 6.53 2.88 -0.34
N LEU A 5 5.40 2.21 -0.24
CA LEU A 5 4.98 1.19 -1.17
C LEU A 5 3.74 1.66 -1.93
N ILE A 6 3.82 1.69 -3.25
CA ILE A 6 2.63 1.84 -4.09
C ILE A 6 2.15 0.43 -4.48
N LEU A 7 0.92 0.11 -4.09
CA LEU A 7 0.27 -1.13 -4.51
C LEU A 7 -0.47 -0.89 -5.83
N ALA A 8 0.09 -1.37 -6.93
CA ALA A 8 -0.52 -1.27 -8.27
C ALA A 8 -0.99 -2.63 -8.81
N GLY A 9 -0.75 -3.71 -8.07
CA GLY A 9 -1.21 -5.05 -8.39
C GLY A 9 -2.67 -5.26 -7.99
N GLY A 10 -3.45 -5.87 -8.86
CA GLY A 10 -4.83 -6.28 -8.61
C GLY A 10 -5.48 -6.72 -9.92
N ARG A 11 -6.45 -7.66 -9.85
CA ARG A 11 -7.25 -8.07 -11.01
C ARG A 11 -8.13 -6.90 -11.48
N SER A 12 -7.53 -5.94 -12.22
CA SER A 12 -8.26 -4.85 -12.89
C SER A 12 -9.09 -5.33 -14.10
N SER A 13 -9.48 -6.61 -14.12
CA SER A 13 -10.26 -7.21 -15.20
C SER A 13 -11.61 -6.52 -15.46
N ARG A 14 -12.13 -5.80 -14.47
CA ARG A 14 -13.43 -5.09 -14.59
C ARG A 14 -13.35 -3.74 -15.32
N MET A 15 -12.17 -3.12 -15.40
CA MET A 15 -11.99 -1.81 -16.05
C MET A 15 -11.36 -1.91 -17.44
N GLY A 16 -10.91 -3.10 -17.90
CA GLY A 16 -10.30 -3.30 -19.23
C GLY A 16 -9.01 -2.52 -19.49
N ARG A 17 -8.50 -1.77 -18.50
CA ARG A 17 -7.26 -0.99 -18.56
C ARG A 17 -6.51 -1.13 -17.25
N ASP A 18 -5.19 -1.09 -17.31
CA ASP A 18 -4.35 -1.02 -16.12
C ASP A 18 -4.64 0.29 -15.36
N LYS A 19 -5.13 0.17 -14.11
CA LYS A 19 -5.47 1.33 -13.26
C LYS A 19 -4.28 2.27 -13.06
N ALA A 20 -3.07 1.74 -13.02
CA ALA A 20 -1.85 2.55 -12.86
C ALA A 20 -1.65 3.55 -14.01
N MET A 21 -2.26 3.29 -15.18
CA MET A 21 -2.20 4.12 -16.37
C MET A 21 -3.30 5.16 -16.47
N LEU A 22 -4.33 5.08 -15.65
CA LEU A 22 -5.39 6.08 -15.65
C LEU A 22 -4.81 7.46 -15.34
N ARG A 23 -5.32 8.47 -16.04
CA ARG A 23 -4.93 9.87 -15.83
C ARG A 23 -6.02 10.63 -15.11
N VAL A 24 -5.61 11.48 -14.17
CA VAL A 24 -6.47 12.39 -13.43
C VAL A 24 -5.81 13.76 -13.48
N GLY A 25 -6.48 14.75 -14.01
CA GLY A 25 -5.92 16.09 -14.21
C GLY A 25 -4.62 16.07 -15.05
N GLY A 26 -4.53 15.16 -16.04
CA GLY A 26 -3.35 15.03 -16.90
C GLY A 26 -2.20 14.20 -16.32
N GLU A 27 -2.18 13.90 -15.01
CA GLU A 27 -1.16 13.10 -14.31
C GLU A 27 -1.60 11.63 -14.22
N ARG A 28 -0.68 10.65 -14.42
CA ARG A 28 -0.99 9.24 -14.20
C ARG A 28 -1.16 8.96 -12.70
N LEU A 29 -2.07 8.05 -12.34
CA LEU A 29 -2.29 7.67 -10.93
C LEU A 29 -1.00 7.23 -10.24
N LEU A 30 -0.18 6.42 -10.90
CA LEU A 30 1.11 5.97 -10.38
C LEU A 30 2.07 7.14 -10.12
N GLU A 31 2.17 8.09 -11.04
CA GLU A 31 3.03 9.28 -10.90
C GLU A 31 2.54 10.16 -9.74
N ARG A 32 1.21 10.35 -9.65
CA ARG A 32 0.58 11.08 -8.55
C ARG A 32 0.90 10.43 -7.19
N GLN A 33 0.73 9.11 -7.05
CA GLN A 33 0.99 8.45 -5.78
C GLN A 33 2.47 8.51 -5.38
N ALA A 34 3.38 8.37 -6.36
CA ALA A 34 4.81 8.53 -6.09
C ALA A 34 5.15 9.96 -5.63
N ARG A 35 4.54 10.97 -6.23
CA ARG A 35 4.69 12.37 -5.82
C ARG A 35 4.13 12.61 -4.42
N VAL A 36 2.90 12.15 -4.14
CA VAL A 36 2.23 12.31 -2.84
C VAL A 36 3.05 11.68 -1.71
N LEU A 37 3.62 10.49 -1.91
CA LEU A 37 4.51 9.84 -0.95
C LEU A 37 5.79 10.66 -0.71
N ARG A 38 6.42 11.17 -1.78
CA ARG A 38 7.63 12.01 -1.65
C ARG A 38 7.34 13.33 -0.94
N GLU A 39 6.25 13.99 -1.25
CA GLU A 39 5.80 15.22 -0.57
C GLU A 39 5.44 14.95 0.89
N ALA A 40 4.99 13.76 1.25
CA ALA A 40 4.81 13.35 2.64
C ALA A 40 6.11 13.14 3.40
N GLY A 41 7.26 13.19 2.74
CA GLY A 41 8.60 13.04 3.34
C GLY A 41 9.16 11.62 3.27
N VAL A 42 8.63 10.78 2.37
CA VAL A 42 9.19 9.46 2.07
C VAL A 42 10.27 9.60 0.99
N SER A 43 11.50 9.25 1.33
CA SER A 43 12.65 9.40 0.41
C SER A 43 12.80 8.22 -0.56
N GLU A 44 12.36 7.05 -0.19
CA GLU A 44 12.43 5.84 -0.99
C GLU A 44 11.01 5.31 -1.25
N VAL A 45 10.63 5.20 -2.51
CA VAL A 45 9.32 4.70 -2.94
C VAL A 45 9.53 3.51 -3.85
N VAL A 46 8.83 2.42 -3.59
CA VAL A 46 8.85 1.18 -4.38
C VAL A 46 7.45 0.87 -4.91
N LEU A 47 7.39 0.15 -6.02
CA LEU A 47 6.16 -0.26 -6.68
C LEU A 47 5.98 -1.77 -6.53
N SER A 48 4.85 -2.22 -5.97
CA SER A 48 4.45 -3.62 -6.06
C SER A 48 3.57 -3.81 -7.30
N LEU A 49 4.02 -4.74 -8.16
CA LEU A 49 3.22 -5.26 -9.27
C LEU A 49 2.83 -6.70 -8.94
N GLY A 50 1.57 -7.03 -9.11
CA GLY A 50 1.10 -8.42 -9.02
C GLY A 50 1.92 -9.33 -9.95
N SER A 51 2.16 -10.56 -9.53
CA SER A 51 2.83 -11.54 -10.39
C SER A 51 2.01 -11.78 -11.65
N ALA A 52 2.57 -11.47 -12.81
CA ALA A 52 2.00 -11.92 -14.07
C ALA A 52 2.09 -13.46 -14.11
N ALA A 53 0.99 -14.13 -14.31
CA ALA A 53 0.98 -15.58 -14.53
C ALA A 53 1.87 -15.88 -15.76
N GLY A 54 3.05 -16.47 -15.55
CA GLY A 54 3.93 -16.87 -16.62
C GLY A 54 5.37 -16.30 -16.62
N ALA A 55 5.74 -15.48 -15.65
CA ALA A 55 7.16 -15.09 -15.54
C ALA A 55 8.00 -16.23 -14.95
N PRO A 56 9.18 -16.61 -15.56
CA PRO A 56 10.03 -17.65 -15.01
C PRO A 56 10.58 -17.24 -13.64
N SER A 57 10.45 -18.14 -12.67
CA SER A 57 11.09 -18.06 -11.36
C SER A 57 12.59 -18.28 -11.51
N GLY A 58 13.34 -17.23 -11.80
CA GLY A 58 14.79 -17.26 -11.85
C GLY A 58 15.31 -16.04 -11.12
N GLY A 59 16.00 -16.30 -10.00
CA GLY A 59 16.67 -15.25 -9.26
C GLY A 59 17.75 -14.60 -10.10
N GLU A 60 17.62 -13.30 -10.33
CA GLU A 60 18.72 -12.43 -10.73
C GLU A 60 18.70 -11.19 -9.84
N ASP A 61 19.90 -10.86 -9.38
CA ASP A 61 20.22 -9.71 -8.52
C ASP A 61 19.64 -8.39 -9.06
N PRO A 62 19.29 -7.44 -8.19
CA PRO A 62 18.83 -6.12 -8.62
C PRO A 62 19.98 -5.34 -9.25
N THR A 63 20.07 -5.32 -10.56
CA THR A 63 21.01 -4.47 -11.29
C THR A 63 20.46 -3.05 -11.38
N PRO A 64 21.19 -2.01 -10.91
CA PRO A 64 20.79 -0.63 -11.09
C PRO A 64 21.30 -0.14 -12.44
N ALA A 65 20.49 -0.11 -13.45
CA ALA A 65 20.57 0.83 -14.58
C ALA A 65 19.66 0.37 -15.75
N GLY A 66 18.72 1.21 -16.12
CA GLY A 66 17.83 1.00 -17.28
C GLY A 66 16.46 0.47 -16.85
N GLY A 67 15.47 1.38 -16.70
CA GLY A 67 14.14 1.04 -16.22
C GLY A 67 13.51 -0.10 -17.01
N PRO A 68 13.08 -1.20 -16.35
CA PRO A 68 12.43 -2.30 -17.04
C PRO A 68 11.04 -1.85 -17.51
N THR A 69 10.82 -1.94 -18.79
CA THR A 69 9.48 -2.03 -19.35
C THR A 69 8.99 -3.45 -19.05
N ASP A 70 7.97 -3.60 -18.20
CA ASP A 70 7.27 -4.88 -18.08
C ASP A 70 6.48 -5.10 -19.36
N PRO A 71 6.84 -6.05 -20.23
CA PRO A 71 6.13 -6.29 -21.48
C PRO A 71 4.68 -6.76 -21.27
N ALA A 72 4.33 -7.22 -20.06
CA ALA A 72 2.97 -7.63 -19.70
C ALA A 72 2.08 -6.43 -19.26
N ALA A 73 2.69 -5.30 -18.90
CA ALA A 73 1.95 -4.16 -18.35
C ALA A 73 1.66 -3.06 -19.37
N GLY A 74 2.24 -3.06 -20.57
CA GLY A 74 2.00 -2.01 -21.59
C GLY A 74 2.26 -0.56 -21.12
N ALA A 75 2.77 -0.39 -19.90
CA ALA A 75 2.88 0.86 -19.18
C ALA A 75 4.35 1.20 -18.93
N ALA A 76 4.80 2.35 -19.39
CA ALA A 76 6.10 2.87 -18.99
C ALA A 76 6.04 3.22 -17.49
N ILE A 77 6.74 2.41 -16.68
CA ILE A 77 6.95 2.69 -15.26
C ILE A 77 7.84 3.93 -15.14
N PRO A 78 7.53 4.88 -14.25
CA PRO A 78 8.36 6.06 -14.06
C PRO A 78 9.82 5.65 -13.80
N PRO A 79 10.81 6.25 -14.48
CA PRO A 79 12.21 5.91 -14.30
C PRO A 79 12.62 6.14 -12.84
N GLY A 80 13.43 5.21 -12.31
CA GLY A 80 13.95 5.30 -10.94
C GLY A 80 12.97 4.85 -9.84
N LEU A 81 11.86 4.17 -10.19
CA LEU A 81 10.96 3.55 -9.23
C LEU A 81 11.28 2.04 -9.14
N PRO A 82 11.92 1.56 -8.06
CA PRO A 82 12.19 0.14 -7.87
C PRO A 82 10.89 -0.68 -7.85
N ILE A 83 10.96 -1.89 -8.37
CA ILE A 83 9.82 -2.80 -8.43
C ILE A 83 10.05 -3.97 -7.50
N VAL A 84 9.07 -4.28 -6.67
CA VAL A 84 8.98 -5.54 -5.93
C VAL A 84 7.88 -6.40 -6.55
N ARG A 85 8.13 -7.70 -6.68
CA ARG A 85 7.16 -8.65 -7.21
C ARG A 85 6.59 -9.48 -6.08
N ASP A 86 5.29 -9.72 -6.14
CA ASP A 86 4.60 -10.57 -5.18
C ASP A 86 5.17 -12.00 -5.27
N ALA A 87 5.58 -12.55 -4.12
CA ALA A 87 6.09 -13.90 -4.03
C ALA A 87 5.01 -14.98 -4.28
N ALA A 88 3.72 -14.60 -4.15
CA ALA A 88 2.59 -15.50 -4.32
C ALA A 88 1.65 -14.96 -5.42
N PRO A 89 1.55 -15.62 -6.57
CA PRO A 89 0.60 -15.26 -7.61
C PRO A 89 -0.84 -15.26 -7.08
N ASP A 90 -1.66 -14.31 -7.53
CA ASP A 90 -3.10 -14.21 -7.19
C ASP A 90 -3.44 -14.11 -5.69
N ALA A 91 -2.46 -13.82 -4.84
CA ALA A 91 -2.65 -13.73 -3.38
C ALA A 91 -3.22 -12.37 -2.91
N GLY A 92 -3.53 -11.49 -3.85
CA GLY A 92 -4.13 -10.18 -3.57
C GLY A 92 -3.15 -9.18 -2.93
N PRO A 93 -3.67 -8.06 -2.37
CA PRO A 93 -2.83 -6.97 -1.87
C PRO A 93 -1.87 -7.36 -0.74
N LEU A 94 -2.18 -8.43 0.02
CA LEU A 94 -1.32 -8.90 1.10
C LEU A 94 0.06 -9.36 0.60
N ALA A 95 0.12 -9.98 -0.59
CA ALA A 95 1.39 -10.41 -1.18
C ALA A 95 2.31 -9.21 -1.49
N GLY A 96 1.74 -8.12 -2.00
CA GLY A 96 2.46 -6.86 -2.20
C GLY A 96 2.92 -6.22 -0.89
N ILE A 97 2.09 -6.28 0.17
CA ILE A 97 2.48 -5.79 1.49
C ILE A 97 3.65 -6.61 2.05
N VAL A 98 3.63 -7.94 1.92
CA VAL A 98 4.74 -8.81 2.35
C VAL A 98 6.02 -8.45 1.60
N ALA A 99 5.98 -8.37 0.27
CA ALA A 99 7.15 -7.99 -0.53
C ALA A 99 7.69 -6.60 -0.16
N GLY A 100 6.79 -5.65 0.11
CA GLY A 100 7.15 -4.31 0.58
C GLY A 100 7.81 -4.32 1.96
N LEU A 101 7.31 -5.11 2.91
CA LEU A 101 7.89 -5.27 4.24
C LEU A 101 9.28 -5.92 4.18
N GLU A 102 9.47 -6.92 3.32
CA GLU A 102 10.77 -7.54 3.07
C GLU A 102 11.79 -6.55 2.51
N TRP A 103 11.37 -5.72 1.54
CA TRP A 103 12.20 -4.67 0.99
C TRP A 103 12.54 -3.59 2.02
N ALA A 104 11.57 -3.19 2.82
CA ALA A 104 11.73 -2.10 3.78
C ALA A 104 12.59 -2.48 4.99
N ALA A 105 12.63 -3.75 5.38
CA ALA A 105 13.25 -4.22 6.62
C ALA A 105 14.66 -3.64 6.85
N PRO A 106 14.99 -3.16 8.05
CA PRO A 106 14.18 -3.11 9.29
C PRO A 106 13.36 -1.81 9.44
N ARG A 107 13.06 -1.09 8.39
CA ARG A 107 12.33 0.19 8.40
C ARG A 107 10.82 -0.02 8.33
N PRO A 108 10.01 0.91 8.86
CA PRO A 108 8.56 0.90 8.65
C PRO A 108 8.18 1.06 7.18
N LEU A 109 7.04 0.52 6.80
CA LEU A 109 6.47 0.58 5.45
C LEU A 109 5.20 1.44 5.45
N LEU A 110 5.18 2.53 4.67
CA LEU A 110 3.97 3.28 4.36
C LEU A 110 3.36 2.72 3.07
N VAL A 111 2.22 2.08 3.18
CA VAL A 111 1.47 1.53 2.04
C VAL A 111 0.49 2.56 1.52
N LEU A 112 0.39 2.69 0.19
CA LEU A 112 -0.61 3.49 -0.50
C LEU A 112 -1.06 2.77 -1.78
N ALA A 113 -2.37 2.50 -1.89
CA ALA A 113 -2.92 1.92 -3.11
C ALA A 113 -2.96 2.94 -4.26
N VAL A 114 -2.70 2.47 -5.49
CA VAL A 114 -2.70 3.32 -6.68
C VAL A 114 -4.07 3.92 -6.98
N ASP A 115 -5.14 3.25 -6.57
CA ASP A 115 -6.53 3.64 -6.83
C ASP A 115 -7.15 4.54 -5.75
N MET A 116 -6.33 5.16 -4.90
CA MET A 116 -6.72 6.17 -3.91
C MET A 116 -6.23 7.57 -4.30
N PRO A 117 -6.66 8.16 -5.43
CA PRO A 117 -6.07 9.37 -5.98
C PRO A 117 -6.38 10.64 -5.19
N ARG A 118 -7.33 10.60 -4.25
CA ARG A 118 -7.71 11.75 -3.41
C ARG A 118 -6.92 11.86 -2.12
N VAL A 119 -6.03 10.89 -1.84
CA VAL A 119 -5.15 10.95 -0.68
C VAL A 119 -4.17 12.10 -0.88
N GLU A 120 -4.07 12.97 0.14
CA GLU A 120 -3.20 14.14 0.12
C GLU A 120 -1.96 13.95 1.01
N PRO A 121 -0.84 14.61 0.70
CA PRO A 121 0.40 14.47 1.47
C PRO A 121 0.24 14.78 2.96
N GLU A 122 -0.65 15.72 3.32
CA GLU A 122 -0.94 16.09 4.70
C GLU A 122 -1.43 14.92 5.53
N PHE A 123 -2.32 14.12 4.97
CA PHE A 123 -2.84 12.94 5.64
C PHE A 123 -1.73 11.92 5.90
N LEU A 124 -0.90 11.64 4.90
CA LEU A 124 0.25 10.73 5.06
C LEU A 124 1.27 11.25 6.07
N ARG A 125 1.55 12.58 6.09
CA ARG A 125 2.41 13.20 7.11
C ARG A 125 1.84 13.00 8.52
N ARG A 126 0.51 13.09 8.67
CA ARG A 126 -0.15 12.82 9.95
C ARG A 126 0.06 11.37 10.38
N LEU A 127 -0.21 10.39 9.50
CA LEU A 127 0.04 8.96 9.79
C LEU A 127 1.49 8.71 10.20
N LEU A 128 2.44 9.29 9.48
CA LEU A 128 3.87 9.15 9.77
C LEU A 128 4.28 9.79 11.10
N ARG A 129 3.65 10.90 11.51
CA ARG A 129 3.88 11.52 12.83
C ARG A 129 3.32 10.64 13.95
N GLU A 130 2.09 10.17 13.79
CA GLU A 130 1.45 9.27 14.76
C GLU A 130 2.24 7.97 14.92
N ALA A 131 2.76 7.40 13.84
CA ALA A 131 3.60 6.21 13.89
C ALA A 131 4.97 6.44 14.57
N ARG A 132 5.39 7.70 14.77
CA ARG A 132 6.65 8.04 15.44
C ARG A 132 6.46 8.55 16.86
N ASP A 133 5.22 8.69 17.31
CA ASP A 133 4.91 9.25 18.61
C ASP A 133 5.44 8.33 19.74
N PRO A 134 6.42 8.80 20.54
CA PRO A 134 6.95 8.00 21.65
C PRO A 134 5.92 7.70 22.72
N GLY A 135 4.92 8.60 22.91
CA GLY A 135 3.83 8.41 23.87
C GLY A 135 2.88 7.27 23.53
N ALA A 136 3.03 6.73 22.32
CA ALA A 136 2.23 5.63 21.82
C ALA A 136 2.80 4.24 22.09
N ARG A 137 3.98 4.17 22.71
CA ARG A 137 4.65 2.89 23.03
C ARG A 137 3.98 2.20 24.19
N ASP A 138 3.86 0.90 24.09
CA ASP A 138 3.49 0.08 25.24
C ASP A 138 4.64 0.09 26.25
N PRO A 139 4.41 0.48 27.52
CA PRO A 139 5.44 0.39 28.57
C PRO A 139 6.00 -1.04 28.76
N ALA A 140 5.22 -2.06 28.43
CA ALA A 140 5.65 -3.47 28.50
C ALA A 140 6.50 -3.89 27.29
N ALA A 141 6.48 -3.11 26.17
CA ALA A 141 7.26 -3.35 24.96
C ALA A 141 7.89 -2.05 24.44
N PRO A 142 8.78 -1.41 25.20
CA PRO A 142 9.26 -0.04 24.92
C PRO A 142 10.06 0.09 23.62
N ASP A 143 10.62 -1.01 23.12
CA ASP A 143 11.44 -1.01 21.90
C ASP A 143 10.61 -1.10 20.62
N ILE A 144 9.31 -1.40 20.73
CA ILE A 144 8.41 -1.50 19.58
C ILE A 144 7.72 -0.15 19.34
N ILE A 145 7.88 0.37 18.14
CA ILE A 145 7.11 1.52 17.67
C ILE A 145 5.95 0.98 16.85
N PRO A 146 4.71 1.05 17.35
CA PRO A 146 3.57 0.49 16.65
C PRO A 146 3.32 1.24 15.34
N GLY A 147 2.85 0.52 14.34
CA GLY A 147 2.30 1.11 13.13
C GLY A 147 0.99 1.84 13.37
N VAL A 148 0.45 2.44 12.32
CA VAL A 148 -0.81 3.21 12.37
C VAL A 148 -1.64 2.91 11.13
N ALA A 149 -2.92 2.58 11.32
CA ALA A 149 -3.85 2.38 10.22
C ALA A 149 -5.16 3.16 10.45
N PRO A 150 -5.73 3.79 9.42
CA PRO A 150 -7.00 4.48 9.52
C PRO A 150 -8.14 3.52 9.84
N ARG A 151 -9.10 3.99 10.66
CA ARG A 151 -10.42 3.40 10.79
C ARG A 151 -11.47 4.31 10.19
N VAL A 152 -12.15 3.80 9.18
CA VAL A 152 -13.18 4.52 8.44
C VAL A 152 -14.54 4.00 8.87
N ARG A 153 -15.44 4.92 9.23
CA ARG A 153 -16.82 4.57 9.54
C ARG A 153 -17.63 4.46 8.26
N GLY A 154 -18.18 3.30 8.00
CA GLY A 154 -19.07 3.05 6.88
C GLY A 154 -20.44 3.72 7.05
N SER A 155 -21.24 3.75 5.99
CA SER A 155 -22.64 4.25 6.01
C SER A 155 -23.56 3.43 6.93
N ASP A 156 -23.18 2.20 7.23
CA ASP A 156 -23.81 1.30 8.19
C ASP A 156 -23.39 1.56 9.65
N GLY A 157 -22.57 2.58 9.89
CA GLY A 157 -22.03 2.95 11.19
C GLY A 157 -20.92 2.05 11.72
N VAL A 158 -20.51 1.02 10.96
CA VAL A 158 -19.43 0.10 11.35
C VAL A 158 -18.07 0.68 10.97
N GLU A 159 -17.12 0.64 11.88
CA GLU A 159 -15.75 1.05 11.61
C GLU A 159 -14.94 -0.10 11.01
N ARG A 160 -14.26 0.20 9.90
CA ARG A 160 -13.42 -0.75 9.17
C ARG A 160 -12.01 -0.20 9.00
N TRP A 161 -11.05 -1.08 9.00
CA TRP A 161 -9.68 -0.71 8.65
C TRP A 161 -9.55 -0.27 7.19
N GLU A 162 -8.68 0.72 6.95
CA GLU A 162 -8.16 1.00 5.61
C GLU A 162 -6.70 0.51 5.52
N PRO A 163 -6.52 -0.75 5.12
CA PRO A 163 -5.19 -1.37 5.15
C PRO A 163 -4.28 -0.90 4.00
N LEU A 164 -4.86 -0.32 2.96
CA LEU A 164 -4.11 0.07 1.77
C LEU A 164 -3.65 1.53 1.80
N CYS A 165 -3.86 2.21 2.94
CA CYS A 165 -3.28 3.51 3.27
C CYS A 165 -2.84 3.50 4.74
N ALA A 166 -1.77 2.79 5.09
CA ALA A 166 -1.37 2.54 6.47
C ALA A 166 0.16 2.47 6.63
N VAL A 167 0.65 2.73 7.84
CA VAL A 167 2.05 2.54 8.24
C VAL A 167 2.17 1.21 8.98
N TYR A 168 2.87 0.27 8.39
CA TYR A 168 3.18 -1.03 8.98
C TYR A 168 4.56 -1.00 9.65
N PRO A 169 4.69 -1.50 10.89
CA PRO A 169 5.99 -1.65 11.53
C PRO A 169 6.74 -2.86 10.94
N PRO A 170 8.06 -2.93 11.04
CA PRO A 170 8.83 -4.08 10.54
C PRO A 170 8.45 -5.39 11.25
N GLU A 171 7.98 -5.32 12.49
CA GLU A 171 7.48 -6.44 13.28
C GLU A 171 6.21 -7.08 12.71
N ALA A 172 5.55 -6.42 11.76
CA ALA A 172 4.39 -6.98 11.05
C ALA A 172 4.76 -8.13 10.10
N LEU A 173 6.03 -8.21 9.66
CA LEU A 173 6.45 -9.16 8.61
C LEU A 173 6.21 -10.64 8.97
N PRO A 174 6.51 -11.13 10.17
CA PRO A 174 6.25 -12.54 10.52
C PRO A 174 4.77 -12.91 10.41
N GLU A 175 3.87 -12.06 10.92
CA GLU A 175 2.43 -12.30 10.87
C GLU A 175 1.90 -12.17 9.44
N ALA A 176 2.38 -11.20 8.67
CA ALA A 176 2.01 -11.03 7.27
C ALA A 176 2.38 -12.27 6.42
N ARG A 177 3.57 -12.83 6.61
CA ARG A 177 4.00 -14.09 5.96
C ARG A 177 3.14 -15.27 6.40
N ARG A 178 2.86 -15.39 7.70
CA ARG A 178 1.99 -16.45 8.22
C ARG A 178 0.63 -16.42 7.55
N ARG A 179 0.00 -15.24 7.47
CA ARG A 179 -1.32 -15.07 6.83
C ARG A 179 -1.28 -15.32 5.33
N LEU A 180 -0.21 -14.90 4.65
CA LEU A 180 -0.05 -15.14 3.22
C LEU A 180 -0.05 -16.65 2.88
N ALA A 181 0.40 -17.49 3.81
CA ALA A 181 0.43 -18.95 3.66
C ALA A 181 -0.90 -19.66 3.98
N LEU A 182 -1.93 -18.93 4.45
CA LEU A 182 -3.24 -19.52 4.73
C LEU A 182 -4.04 -19.75 3.42
N ASP A 183 -4.87 -20.77 3.42
CA ASP A 183 -5.74 -21.09 2.27
C ASP A 183 -7.01 -20.22 2.25
N ASP A 184 -7.53 -19.84 3.42
CA ASP A 184 -8.75 -19.02 3.54
C ASP A 184 -8.50 -17.58 3.05
N PRO A 185 -9.20 -17.11 2.00
CA PRO A 185 -9.02 -15.76 1.48
C PRO A 185 -9.38 -14.65 2.48
N GLY A 186 -10.30 -14.89 3.41
CA GLY A 186 -10.68 -13.95 4.45
C GLY A 186 -9.55 -13.74 5.45
N GLU A 187 -8.96 -14.85 5.92
CA GLU A 187 -7.79 -14.83 6.80
C GLU A 187 -6.53 -14.32 6.10
N ARG A 188 -6.42 -14.54 4.80
CA ARG A 188 -5.34 -14.05 3.93
C ARG A 188 -5.63 -12.64 3.40
N SER A 189 -6.30 -11.81 4.18
CA SER A 189 -6.63 -10.44 3.80
C SER A 189 -5.78 -9.40 4.56
N PRO A 190 -5.50 -8.23 3.97
CA PRO A 190 -4.86 -7.13 4.70
C PRO A 190 -5.66 -6.65 5.91
N THR A 191 -6.99 -6.76 5.87
CA THR A 191 -7.86 -6.42 7.01
C THR A 191 -7.62 -7.38 8.17
N ALA A 192 -7.60 -8.69 7.91
CA ALA A 192 -7.31 -9.70 8.93
C ALA A 192 -5.88 -9.56 9.50
N LEU A 193 -4.91 -9.13 8.66
CA LEU A 193 -3.58 -8.77 9.15
C LEU A 193 -3.66 -7.62 10.16
N LEU A 194 -4.39 -6.53 9.86
CA LEU A 194 -4.52 -5.39 10.78
C LEU A 194 -5.21 -5.78 12.08
N ASP A 195 -6.22 -6.65 12.04
CA ASP A 195 -6.89 -7.15 13.25
C ASP A 195 -5.90 -7.90 14.16
N ALA A 196 -5.07 -8.78 13.59
CA ALA A 196 -4.06 -9.51 14.36
C ALA A 196 -2.97 -8.59 14.91
N LEU A 197 -2.47 -7.66 14.11
CA LEU A 197 -1.47 -6.69 14.55
C LEU A 197 -2.02 -5.77 15.65
N HIS A 198 -3.29 -5.38 15.55
CA HIS A 198 -3.95 -4.58 16.58
C HIS A 198 -4.10 -5.34 17.89
N ALA A 199 -4.53 -6.59 17.81
CA ALA A 199 -4.63 -7.47 18.98
C ALA A 199 -3.27 -7.71 19.66
N ALA A 200 -2.19 -7.70 18.88
CA ALA A 200 -0.81 -7.83 19.37
C ALA A 200 -0.18 -6.50 19.83
N GLY A 201 -0.89 -5.36 19.77
CA GLY A 201 -0.34 -4.04 20.10
C GLY A 201 0.67 -3.49 19.08
N LEU A 202 0.80 -4.14 17.92
CA LEU A 202 1.77 -3.77 16.88
C LEU A 202 1.25 -2.68 15.92
N ILE A 203 -0.06 -2.41 15.94
CA ILE A 203 -0.65 -1.34 15.14
C ILE A 203 -1.76 -0.63 15.93
N ARG A 204 -1.88 0.67 15.73
CA ARG A 204 -2.90 1.51 16.37
C ARG A 204 -3.91 2.02 15.35
N ALA A 205 -5.14 2.20 15.81
CA ALA A 205 -6.17 2.86 15.03
C ALA A 205 -5.92 4.37 14.98
N CYS A 206 -6.01 4.94 13.77
CA CYS A 206 -6.08 6.38 13.55
C CYS A 206 -7.51 6.74 13.19
N PRO A 207 -8.23 7.49 14.04
CA PRO A 207 -9.55 8.00 13.67
C PRO A 207 -9.41 9.01 12.53
N VAL A 208 -10.37 8.98 11.60
CA VAL A 208 -10.38 9.88 10.44
C VAL A 208 -11.63 10.76 10.45
N THR A 209 -11.49 11.99 9.97
CA THR A 209 -12.61 12.89 9.70
C THR A 209 -13.42 12.40 8.50
N ALA A 210 -14.63 12.94 8.31
CA ALA A 210 -15.44 12.62 7.13
C ALA A 210 -14.75 13.00 5.81
N ALA A 211 -14.01 14.11 5.78
CA ALA A 211 -13.25 14.55 4.61
C ALA A 211 -12.09 13.58 4.28
N GLU A 212 -11.35 13.14 5.31
CA GLU A 212 -10.28 12.15 5.15
C GLU A 212 -10.84 10.79 4.72
N ALA A 213 -11.97 10.35 5.30
CA ALA A 213 -12.65 9.12 4.88
C ALA A 213 -13.04 9.16 3.39
N ALA A 214 -13.53 10.32 2.90
CA ALA A 214 -13.83 10.51 1.49
C ALA A 214 -12.57 10.45 0.61
N SER A 215 -11.42 10.91 1.10
CA SER A 215 -10.16 10.83 0.35
C SER A 215 -9.59 9.41 0.25
N LEU A 216 -9.94 8.54 1.20
CA LEU A 216 -9.52 7.13 1.24
C LEU A 216 -10.37 6.21 0.34
N GLN A 217 -11.38 6.74 -0.33
CA GLN A 217 -12.21 5.94 -1.24
C GLN A 217 -11.42 5.51 -2.47
N SER A 218 -11.40 4.20 -2.72
CA SER A 218 -10.80 3.62 -3.93
C SER A 218 -11.68 3.86 -5.15
N TRP A 219 -11.06 4.22 -6.27
CA TRP A 219 -11.73 4.31 -7.56
C TRP A 219 -11.76 2.96 -8.26
N ASN A 220 -12.94 2.34 -8.31
CA ASN A 220 -13.11 0.98 -8.79
C ASN A 220 -13.93 0.89 -10.08
N THR A 221 -14.65 1.96 -10.44
CA THR A 221 -15.54 2.02 -11.60
C THR A 221 -15.24 3.23 -12.48
N PRO A 222 -15.59 3.21 -13.77
CA PRO A 222 -15.47 4.39 -14.65
C PRO A 222 -16.21 5.63 -14.14
N SER A 223 -17.29 5.43 -13.37
CA SER A 223 -18.06 6.52 -12.76
C SER A 223 -17.35 7.20 -11.59
N ASP A 224 -16.31 6.59 -11.03
CA ASP A 224 -15.49 7.20 -9.97
C ASP A 224 -14.50 8.22 -10.54
N LEU A 225 -14.26 8.15 -11.87
CA LEU A 225 -13.39 9.09 -12.56
C LEU A 225 -14.08 10.46 -12.66
N PRO A 226 -13.37 11.59 -12.43
CA PRO A 226 -13.92 12.89 -12.77
C PRO A 226 -14.25 12.93 -14.26
N GLU A 227 -15.35 13.55 -14.61
CA GLU A 227 -15.68 13.83 -16.02
C GLU A 227 -14.43 14.46 -16.65
N SER A 228 -13.94 13.85 -17.72
CA SER A 228 -12.80 14.39 -18.45
C SER A 228 -13.22 15.74 -19.00
N ASP A 229 -12.58 16.80 -18.51
CA ASP A 229 -12.63 18.10 -19.17
C ASP A 229 -12.16 17.90 -20.62
N GLY A 230 -13.11 18.02 -21.57
CA GLY A 230 -12.95 17.81 -23.00
C GLY A 230 -12.03 18.84 -23.65
#